data_769106b273be83f0ea5e4840fed237c5
#
_entry.id   769106b273be83f0ea5e4840fed237c5
#
_cell.length_a   1.000
_cell.length_b   1.000
_cell.length_c   1.000
_cell.angle_alpha   90.00
_cell.angle_beta   90.00
_cell.angle_gamma   90.00
#
_symmetry.space_group_name_H-M   'P 1'
#
loop_
_entity.id
_entity.type
_entity.pdbx_description
1 polymer ?
#
loop_
_entity_poly.entity_id
_entity_poly.type
_entity_poly.pdbx_seq_one_letter_code
_entity_poly.pdbx_strand_id
1 'polypeptide(L)'
;MPRRSEVSAGILAFRRKPTLELLLAHPGGPYWRSKDEGAWSIPKGNVESGDLLTCAKREFNEETGLTPAGPFTALTPLRQRSGKMVHAFAMEADFDLSRFSSNHFEMEWPPRSGKTHNFPEIDRVAYFSVTKARRKILPGQRAFIDELIRHLKADDKSSSA
;
A
#
# COMPACT_ATOMS: atom_id res chain seq x y z
N MET A 1 3.06 -28.97 5.21
CA MET A 1 2.23 -27.96 5.86
C MET A 1 2.08 -26.78 4.97
N PRO A 2 0.87 -26.49 4.52
CA PRO A 2 0.68 -25.25 3.79
C PRO A 2 0.97 -24.08 4.74
N ARG A 3 1.92 -23.28 4.38
CA ARG A 3 2.19 -22.06 5.13
C ARG A 3 1.04 -21.11 4.91
N ARG A 4 0.69 -20.39 5.95
CA ARG A 4 -0.25 -19.29 5.81
C ARG A 4 0.27 -18.33 4.76
N SER A 5 -0.62 -17.93 3.94
CA SER A 5 -0.53 -16.97 2.87
C SER A 5 0.82 -16.30 2.69
N GLU A 6 1.58 -16.79 1.74
CA GLU A 6 2.78 -16.13 1.27
C GLU A 6 2.46 -15.10 0.20
N VAL A 7 1.19 -14.69 0.10
CA VAL A 7 0.71 -13.77 -0.93
C VAL A 7 -0.05 -12.62 -0.26
N SER A 8 0.28 -11.40 -0.66
CA SER A 8 -0.46 -10.19 -0.30
C SER A 8 -0.96 -9.53 -1.57
N ALA A 9 -2.05 -8.79 -1.44
CA ALA A 9 -2.59 -7.96 -2.51
C ALA A 9 -2.88 -6.56 -1.98
N GLY A 10 -2.57 -5.55 -2.77
CA GLY A 10 -2.77 -4.17 -2.38
C GLY A 10 -2.99 -3.25 -3.57
N ILE A 11 -3.16 -1.97 -3.27
CA ILE A 11 -3.45 -0.96 -4.28
C ILE A 11 -2.42 0.16 -4.18
N LEU A 12 -1.84 0.50 -5.34
CA LEU A 12 -1.02 1.70 -5.49
C LEU A 12 -1.90 2.78 -6.10
N ALA A 13 -2.43 3.64 -5.24
CA ALA A 13 -3.24 4.77 -5.67
C ALA A 13 -2.32 5.93 -6.08
N PHE A 14 -2.72 6.67 -7.11
CA PHE A 14 -1.95 7.81 -7.59
C PHE A 14 -2.88 8.90 -8.10
N ARG A 15 -2.36 10.12 -8.16
CA ARG A 15 -3.05 11.26 -8.79
C ARG A 15 -2.01 12.04 -9.60
N ARG A 16 -2.47 12.78 -10.61
CA ARG A 16 -1.57 13.43 -11.58
C ARG A 16 -1.65 14.94 -11.64
N LYS A 17 -2.42 15.58 -10.77
CA LYS A 17 -2.58 17.04 -10.79
C LYS A 17 -2.07 17.67 -9.51
N PRO A 18 -1.14 18.63 -9.55
CA PRO A 18 -0.47 19.14 -10.78
C PRO A 18 0.63 18.22 -11.31
N THR A 19 1.16 17.32 -10.49
CA THR A 19 2.21 16.36 -10.85
C THR A 19 1.84 14.99 -10.30
N LEU A 20 2.52 13.95 -10.80
CA LEU A 20 2.28 12.59 -10.33
C LEU A 20 2.66 12.45 -8.86
N GLU A 21 1.69 12.03 -8.06
CA GLU A 21 1.89 11.71 -6.65
C GLU A 21 1.32 10.33 -6.35
N LEU A 22 1.97 9.63 -5.44
CA LEU A 22 1.62 8.26 -5.06
C LEU A 22 1.17 8.24 -3.61
N LEU A 23 0.10 7.50 -3.34
CA LEU A 23 -0.43 7.36 -1.98
C LEU A 23 0.24 6.18 -1.29
N LEU A 24 0.92 6.45 -0.19
CA LEU A 24 1.56 5.43 0.61
C LEU A 24 1.01 5.46 2.04
N ALA A 25 1.13 4.33 2.71
CA ALA A 25 0.65 4.13 4.07
C ALA A 25 1.82 3.87 5.01
N HIS A 26 1.79 4.51 6.18
CA HIS A 26 2.78 4.30 7.23
C HIS A 26 2.26 3.25 8.21
N PRO A 27 3.02 2.18 8.48
CA PRO A 27 2.56 1.15 9.41
C PRO A 27 2.44 1.71 10.81
N GLY A 28 1.37 1.31 11.50
CA GLY A 28 1.11 1.73 12.87
C GLY A 28 1.79 0.83 13.89
N GLY A 29 1.66 1.22 15.14
CA GLY A 29 2.23 0.48 16.26
C GLY A 29 3.57 1.02 16.71
N PRO A 30 4.01 0.57 17.91
CA PRO A 30 5.18 1.17 18.56
C PRO A 30 6.51 0.89 17.85
N TYR A 31 6.64 -0.22 17.14
CA TYR A 31 7.88 -0.57 16.44
C TYR A 31 8.17 0.34 15.24
N TRP A 32 7.12 0.94 14.64
CA TRP A 32 7.25 1.72 13.42
C TRP A 32 7.14 3.22 13.64
N ARG A 33 6.76 3.64 14.85
CA ARG A 33 6.43 5.03 15.17
C ARG A 33 7.51 6.03 14.75
N SER A 34 8.77 5.71 14.96
CA SER A 34 9.89 6.61 14.66
C SER A 34 10.55 6.34 13.31
N LYS A 35 10.08 5.35 12.57
CA LYS A 35 10.64 5.00 11.26
C LYS A 35 9.93 5.76 10.17
N ASP A 36 10.66 6.16 9.15
CA ASP A 36 10.13 6.97 8.04
C ASP A 36 10.64 6.44 6.71
N GLU A 37 11.83 6.85 6.26
CA GLU A 37 12.35 6.41 4.96
C GLU A 37 12.50 4.89 4.93
N GLY A 38 11.99 4.29 3.83
CA GLY A 38 12.02 2.84 3.68
C GLY A 38 10.99 2.09 4.51
N ALA A 39 10.09 2.82 5.21
CA ALA A 39 9.09 2.21 6.10
C ALA A 39 7.68 2.20 5.53
N TRP A 40 7.39 3.06 4.58
CA TRP A 40 6.05 3.19 3.99
C TRP A 40 5.78 2.08 2.97
N SER A 41 4.53 1.77 2.76
CA SER A 41 4.12 0.67 1.88
C SER A 41 2.83 1.05 1.16
N ILE A 42 2.55 0.34 0.07
CA ILE A 42 1.18 0.36 -0.46
C ILE A 42 0.26 -0.28 0.59
N PRO A 43 -0.98 0.20 0.75
CA PRO A 43 -1.95 -0.50 1.61
C PRO A 43 -2.21 -1.89 1.03
N LYS A 44 -1.99 -2.92 1.84
CA LYS A 44 -2.10 -4.31 1.39
C LYS A 44 -2.35 -5.24 2.55
N GLY A 45 -2.87 -6.41 2.25
CA GLY A 45 -3.07 -7.43 3.26
C GLY A 45 -2.93 -8.83 2.69
N ASN A 46 -2.96 -9.80 3.57
CA ASN A 46 -2.79 -11.20 3.21
C ASN A 46 -3.99 -11.72 2.43
N VAL A 47 -3.71 -12.47 1.36
CA VAL A 47 -4.74 -13.14 0.57
C VAL A 47 -4.94 -14.53 1.18
N GLU A 48 -6.08 -14.75 1.79
CA GLU A 48 -6.43 -16.05 2.37
C GLU A 48 -7.23 -16.89 1.40
N SER A 49 -8.09 -16.25 0.64
CA SER A 49 -8.91 -16.92 -0.37
C SER A 49 -9.48 -15.88 -1.33
N GLY A 50 -9.89 -16.34 -2.51
CA GLY A 50 -10.59 -15.52 -3.46
C GLY A 50 -9.68 -14.76 -4.42
N ASP A 51 -10.29 -13.83 -5.10
CA ASP A 51 -9.67 -13.05 -6.16
C ASP A 51 -8.71 -11.98 -5.59
N LEU A 52 -7.56 -11.84 -6.24
CA LEU A 52 -6.52 -10.88 -5.79
C LEU A 52 -7.04 -9.44 -5.76
N LEU A 53 -7.74 -9.02 -6.80
CA LEU A 53 -8.25 -7.64 -6.85
C LEU A 53 -9.31 -7.39 -5.78
N THR A 54 -10.20 -8.34 -5.58
CA THR A 54 -11.21 -8.24 -4.52
C THR A 54 -10.56 -8.10 -3.15
N CYS A 55 -9.53 -8.90 -2.90
CA CYS A 55 -8.77 -8.83 -1.65
C CYS A 55 -8.06 -7.48 -1.52
N ALA A 56 -7.42 -7.02 -2.59
CA ALA A 56 -6.72 -5.72 -2.58
C ALA A 56 -7.67 -4.57 -2.26
N LYS A 57 -8.86 -4.58 -2.84
CA LYS A 57 -9.87 -3.54 -2.59
C LYS A 57 -10.36 -3.58 -1.14
N ARG A 58 -10.60 -4.76 -0.61
CA ARG A 58 -11.04 -4.92 0.78
C ARG A 58 -9.97 -4.44 1.75
N GLU A 59 -8.73 -4.86 1.55
CA GLU A 59 -7.62 -4.46 2.42
C GLU A 59 -7.37 -2.96 2.36
N PHE A 60 -7.45 -2.37 1.18
CA PHE A 60 -7.30 -0.92 1.02
C PHE A 60 -8.35 -0.17 1.84
N ASN A 61 -9.60 -0.62 1.76
CA ASN A 61 -10.69 0.01 2.51
C ASN A 61 -10.51 -0.18 4.02
N GLU A 62 -10.14 -1.38 4.46
CA GLU A 62 -9.94 -1.66 5.90
C GLU A 62 -8.81 -0.83 6.48
N GLU A 63 -7.70 -0.67 5.74
CA GLU A 63 -6.52 0.01 6.24
C GLU A 63 -6.59 1.53 6.11
N THR A 64 -7.39 2.06 5.19
CA THR A 64 -7.43 3.50 4.94
C THR A 64 -8.80 4.14 5.16
N GLY A 65 -9.86 3.36 5.18
CA GLY A 65 -11.23 3.88 5.23
C GLY A 65 -11.69 4.49 3.91
N LEU A 66 -10.83 4.48 2.89
CA LEU A 66 -11.14 5.05 1.59
C LEU A 66 -11.72 3.97 0.68
N THR A 67 -12.61 4.35 -0.22
CA THR A 67 -13.28 3.39 -1.11
C THR A 67 -12.59 3.37 -2.47
N PRO A 68 -11.95 2.23 -2.83
CA PRO A 68 -11.31 2.14 -4.14
C PRO A 68 -12.35 1.97 -5.25
N ALA A 69 -12.09 2.63 -6.38
CA ALA A 69 -12.95 2.58 -7.56
C ALA A 69 -12.09 2.49 -8.82
N GLY A 70 -12.44 1.54 -9.68
CA GLY A 70 -11.69 1.32 -10.92
C GLY A 70 -11.70 2.50 -11.88
N PRO A 71 -10.96 2.39 -13.00
CA PRO A 71 -10.31 1.15 -13.45
C PRO A 71 -9.04 0.82 -12.67
N PHE A 72 -8.66 -0.46 -12.69
CA PHE A 72 -7.46 -0.96 -12.04
C PHE A 72 -6.52 -1.57 -13.07
N THR A 73 -5.22 -1.32 -12.92
CA THR A 73 -4.19 -1.92 -13.76
C THR A 73 -3.31 -2.82 -12.91
N ALA A 74 -3.28 -4.11 -13.23
CA ALA A 74 -2.43 -5.05 -12.52
C ALA A 74 -0.95 -4.76 -12.81
N LEU A 75 -0.14 -4.68 -11.77
CA LEU A 75 1.30 -4.55 -11.87
C LEU A 75 1.95 -5.92 -11.73
N THR A 76 3.21 -6.04 -12.19
CA THR A 76 3.96 -7.29 -12.03
C THR A 76 4.19 -7.57 -10.55
N PRO A 77 3.83 -8.76 -10.04
CA PRO A 77 4.05 -9.05 -8.63
C PRO A 77 5.53 -9.07 -8.27
N LEU A 78 5.82 -8.67 -7.04
CA LEU A 78 7.18 -8.63 -6.53
C LEU A 78 7.33 -9.59 -5.37
N ARG A 79 8.48 -10.27 -5.33
CA ARG A 79 8.82 -11.14 -4.20
C ARG A 79 9.59 -10.33 -3.18
N GLN A 80 9.10 -10.30 -1.95
CA GLN A 80 9.79 -9.65 -0.85
C GLN A 80 10.92 -10.53 -0.33
N ARG A 81 11.82 -9.92 0.45
CA ARG A 81 12.95 -10.62 1.07
C ARG A 81 12.51 -11.83 1.89
N SER A 82 11.36 -11.74 2.52
CA SER A 82 10.76 -12.82 3.30
C SER A 82 10.28 -14.01 2.46
N GLY A 83 10.26 -13.86 1.14
CA GLY A 83 9.67 -14.84 0.21
C GLY A 83 8.22 -14.55 -0.14
N LYS A 84 7.58 -13.61 0.54
CA LYS A 84 6.18 -13.26 0.31
C LYS A 84 6.03 -12.54 -1.04
N MET A 85 5.05 -12.98 -1.83
CA MET A 85 4.71 -12.32 -3.09
C MET A 85 3.72 -11.21 -2.82
N VAL A 86 3.96 -10.04 -3.42
CA VAL A 86 3.06 -8.89 -3.31
C VAL A 86 2.51 -8.58 -4.69
N HIS A 87 1.19 -8.64 -4.81
CA HIS A 87 0.45 -8.23 -6.01
C HIS A 87 -0.09 -6.84 -5.78
N ALA A 88 0.11 -5.95 -6.75
CA ALA A 88 -0.37 -4.58 -6.66
C ALA A 88 -1.21 -4.23 -7.87
N PHE A 89 -2.23 -3.41 -7.63
CA PHE A 89 -3.09 -2.87 -8.67
C PHE A 89 -3.01 -1.34 -8.62
N ALA A 90 -2.69 -0.72 -9.73
CA ALA A 90 -2.63 0.73 -9.82
C ALA A 90 -4.04 1.30 -10.01
N MET A 91 -4.33 2.41 -9.35
CA MET A 91 -5.64 3.05 -9.39
C MET A 91 -5.46 4.55 -9.33
N GLU A 92 -6.00 5.28 -10.31
CA GLU A 92 -5.97 6.74 -10.26
C GLU A 92 -7.12 7.25 -9.40
N ALA A 93 -6.80 8.01 -8.36
CA ALA A 93 -7.80 8.60 -7.47
C ALA A 93 -7.20 9.76 -6.70
N ASP A 94 -7.98 10.80 -6.49
CA ASP A 94 -7.61 11.93 -5.65
C ASP A 94 -8.49 11.91 -4.41
N PHE A 95 -8.04 11.18 -3.40
CA PHE A 95 -8.81 11.01 -2.16
C PHE A 95 -8.70 12.21 -1.24
N ASP A 96 -9.79 12.48 -0.54
CA ASP A 96 -9.80 13.41 0.58
C ASP A 96 -9.23 12.66 1.80
N LEU A 97 -7.98 12.93 2.15
CA LEU A 97 -7.28 12.21 3.22
C LEU A 97 -7.82 12.54 4.61
N SER A 98 -8.68 13.56 4.75
CA SER A 98 -9.36 13.81 6.03
C SER A 98 -10.32 12.67 6.39
N ARG A 99 -10.68 11.84 5.43
CA ARG A 99 -11.55 10.68 5.64
C ARG A 99 -10.78 9.41 6.01
N PHE A 100 -9.46 9.51 6.12
CA PHE A 100 -8.64 8.36 6.50
C PHE A 100 -9.07 7.79 7.85
N SER A 101 -9.21 6.47 7.88
CA SER A 101 -9.54 5.73 9.10
C SER A 101 -9.04 4.30 8.94
N SER A 102 -8.19 3.85 9.84
CA SER A 102 -7.60 2.51 9.77
C SER A 102 -8.29 1.55 10.73
N ASN A 103 -8.32 0.28 10.35
CA ASN A 103 -8.63 -0.79 11.30
C ASN A 103 -7.50 -0.87 12.35
N HIS A 104 -7.75 -1.61 13.42
CA HIS A 104 -6.84 -1.70 14.56
C HIS A 104 -6.44 -3.13 14.82
N PHE A 105 -5.30 -3.29 15.52
CA PHE A 105 -4.86 -4.59 16.02
C PHE A 105 -4.46 -4.46 17.47
N GLU A 106 -4.53 -5.58 18.20
CA GLU A 106 -4.11 -5.63 19.60
C GLU A 106 -2.68 -6.16 19.68
N MET A 107 -1.92 -5.62 20.60
CA MET A 107 -0.53 -6.00 20.80
C MET A 107 -0.13 -5.78 22.25
N GLU A 108 0.60 -6.75 22.80
CA GLU A 108 1.20 -6.55 24.13
C GLU A 108 2.30 -5.50 24.04
N TRP A 109 2.17 -4.46 24.84
CA TRP A 109 3.15 -3.39 24.88
C TRP A 109 3.19 -2.73 26.25
N PRO A 110 4.37 -2.50 26.89
CA PRO A 110 5.68 -2.97 26.40
C PRO A 110 5.77 -4.50 26.35
N PRO A 111 6.79 -5.06 25.66
CA PRO A 111 6.97 -6.52 25.63
C PRO A 111 7.04 -7.08 27.03
N ARG A 112 6.38 -8.21 27.27
CA ARG A 112 6.34 -8.93 28.54
C ARG A 112 5.71 -8.14 29.69
N SER A 113 4.94 -7.10 29.39
CA SER A 113 4.28 -6.28 30.43
C SER A 113 2.96 -6.87 30.89
N GLY A 114 2.38 -7.78 30.12
CA GLY A 114 1.02 -8.29 30.35
C GLY A 114 -0.06 -7.29 29.99
N LYS A 115 0.30 -6.13 29.42
CA LYS A 115 -0.64 -5.08 29.04
C LYS A 115 -0.86 -5.08 27.54
N THR A 116 -2.13 -5.18 27.12
CA THR A 116 -2.51 -5.16 25.71
C THR A 116 -3.02 -3.78 25.33
N HIS A 117 -2.56 -3.28 24.20
CA HIS A 117 -2.98 -1.99 23.67
C HIS A 117 -3.47 -2.15 22.25
N ASN A 118 -4.37 -1.27 21.86
CA ASN A 118 -4.92 -1.18 20.50
C ASN A 118 -4.10 -0.18 19.69
N PHE A 119 -3.67 -0.58 18.50
CA PHE A 119 -2.94 0.28 17.58
C PHE A 119 -3.59 0.24 16.21
N PRO A 120 -3.59 1.35 15.46
CA PRO A 120 -4.05 1.30 14.06
C PRO A 120 -3.07 0.48 13.23
N GLU A 121 -3.58 -0.28 12.27
CA GLU A 121 -2.75 -0.98 11.30
C GLU A 121 -1.91 0.02 10.51
N ILE A 122 -2.53 1.14 10.12
CA ILE A 122 -1.90 2.25 9.43
C ILE A 122 -2.12 3.50 10.28
N ASP A 123 -1.07 4.20 10.66
CA ASP A 123 -1.23 5.40 11.47
C ASP A 123 -1.37 6.67 10.65
N ARG A 124 -0.98 6.66 9.39
CA ARG A 124 -1.16 7.81 8.48
C ARG A 124 -0.98 7.38 7.04
N VAL A 125 -1.60 8.15 6.16
CA VAL A 125 -1.44 8.03 4.71
C VAL A 125 -1.04 9.40 4.17
N ALA A 126 -0.31 9.41 3.08
CA ALA A 126 0.09 10.65 2.44
C ALA A 126 0.38 10.43 0.97
N TYR A 127 0.13 11.47 0.17
CA TYR A 127 0.59 11.50 -1.21
C TYR A 127 2.01 12.05 -1.26
N PHE A 128 2.86 11.38 -2.00
CA PHE A 128 4.26 11.78 -2.19
C PHE A 128 4.57 11.96 -3.66
N SER A 129 5.43 12.93 -3.97
CA SER A 129 6.03 13.02 -5.30
C SER A 129 6.79 11.72 -5.59
N VAL A 130 7.05 11.44 -6.86
CA VAL A 130 7.78 10.23 -7.24
C VAL A 130 9.13 10.14 -6.51
N THR A 131 9.88 11.24 -6.46
CA THR A 131 11.18 11.27 -5.80
C THR A 131 11.07 10.91 -4.31
N LYS A 132 10.10 11.52 -3.61
CA LYS A 132 9.89 11.22 -2.19
C LYS A 132 9.35 9.82 -1.98
N ALA A 133 8.41 9.38 -2.83
CA ALA A 133 7.84 8.04 -2.71
C ALA A 133 8.93 6.97 -2.80
N ARG A 134 9.90 7.13 -3.68
CA ARG A 134 11.01 6.17 -3.80
C ARG A 134 11.83 6.05 -2.53
N ARG A 135 12.01 7.15 -1.81
CA ARG A 135 12.73 7.14 -0.53
C ARG A 135 11.88 6.57 0.60
N LYS A 136 10.59 6.88 0.60
CA LYS A 136 9.68 6.51 1.68
C LYS A 136 9.27 5.05 1.63
N ILE A 137 9.08 4.50 0.44
CA ILE A 137 8.55 3.15 0.25
C ILE A 137 9.57 2.08 0.64
N LEU A 138 9.08 0.94 1.10
CA LEU A 138 9.92 -0.25 1.30
C LEU A 138 10.74 -0.52 0.04
N PRO A 139 12.07 -0.73 0.17
CA PRO A 139 12.91 -0.94 -1.01
C PRO A 139 12.40 -2.06 -1.92
N GLY A 140 11.84 -3.11 -1.37
CA GLY A 140 11.30 -4.23 -2.15
C GLY A 140 10.07 -3.89 -2.97
N GLN A 141 9.47 -2.70 -2.78
CA GLN A 141 8.30 -2.26 -3.52
C GLN A 141 8.61 -1.15 -4.54
N ARG A 142 9.84 -0.68 -4.61
CA ARG A 142 10.21 0.41 -5.52
C ARG A 142 9.89 0.11 -6.98
N ALA A 143 10.01 -1.13 -7.40
CA ALA A 143 9.73 -1.52 -8.78
C ALA A 143 8.28 -1.27 -9.18
N PHE A 144 7.33 -1.25 -8.24
CA PHE A 144 5.96 -0.87 -8.55
C PHE A 144 5.88 0.57 -9.06
N ILE A 145 6.65 1.46 -8.46
CA ILE A 145 6.68 2.88 -8.89
C ILE A 145 7.20 2.97 -10.32
N ASP A 146 8.28 2.28 -10.62
CA ASP A 146 8.88 2.31 -11.94
C ASP A 146 7.93 1.75 -13.00
N GLU A 147 7.25 0.67 -12.69
CA GLU A 147 6.29 0.08 -13.62
C GLU A 147 5.09 0.99 -13.85
N LEU A 148 4.58 1.62 -12.79
CA LEU A 148 3.48 2.58 -12.93
C LEU A 148 3.87 3.71 -13.88
N ILE A 149 5.07 4.26 -13.73
CA ILE A 149 5.54 5.34 -14.59
C ILE A 149 5.58 4.87 -16.05
N ARG A 150 6.05 3.65 -16.30
CA ARG A 150 6.08 3.10 -17.65
C ARG A 150 4.67 2.97 -18.24
N HIS A 151 3.71 2.49 -17.45
CA HIS A 151 2.31 2.38 -17.88
C HIS A 151 1.73 3.75 -18.24
N LEU A 152 1.96 4.75 -17.42
CA LEU A 152 1.43 6.10 -17.66
C LEU A 152 2.04 6.73 -18.90
N LYS A 153 3.33 6.52 -19.15
CA LYS A 153 3.99 7.01 -20.38
C LYS A 153 3.46 6.32 -21.62
N ALA A 154 3.19 5.01 -21.54
CA ALA A 154 2.64 4.26 -22.67
C ALA A 154 1.22 4.74 -22.98
N ASP A 155 0.39 5.01 -21.97
CA ASP A 155 -0.97 5.52 -22.15
C ASP A 155 -0.94 6.91 -22.79
N ASP A 156 -0.05 7.78 -22.34
CA ASP A 156 0.09 9.13 -22.90
C ASP A 156 0.47 9.06 -24.38
N LYS A 157 1.38 8.17 -24.76
CA LYS A 157 1.77 7.97 -26.14
C LYS A 157 0.61 7.45 -26.98
N SER A 158 -0.21 6.53 -26.43
CA SER A 158 -1.38 5.99 -27.14
C SER A 158 -2.42 7.09 -27.37
N SER A 159 -2.62 7.99 -26.41
CA SER A 159 -3.63 9.05 -26.55
C SER A 159 -3.19 10.20 -27.44
N SER A 160 -1.88 10.33 -27.72
CA SER A 160 -1.35 11.37 -28.60
C SER A 160 -1.20 10.92 -30.05
N ALA A 161 -1.52 9.67 -30.33
CA ALA A 161 -1.42 9.12 -31.68
C ALA A 161 -2.62 9.47 -32.55
#